data_1823e5ab11853f18e4e6f7ca7f4c77d2
#
_entry.id   1823e5ab11853f18e4e6f7ca7f4c77d2
#
_cell.length_a   1.000
_cell.length_b   1.000
_cell.length_c   1.000
_cell.angle_alpha   90.00
_cell.angle_beta   90.00
_cell.angle_gamma   90.00
#
_symmetry.space_group_name_H-M   'P 1'
#
loop_
_entity.id
_entity.type
_entity.pdbx_description
1 polymer ?
#
loop_
_entity_poly.entity_id
_entity_poly.type
_entity_poly.pdbx_seq_one_letter_code
_entity_poly.pdbx_strand_id
1 'polypeptide(L)'
;MPRKRLRAVLFGPQGSGKGTQGRMLADYFGVPLIGSGELFRAEIQEKTALGKLVKSYVGRGALVPDELVNAVVQKQLKAIAVDRGFLLDGYPRNVEQAESLDKVVKINLALQIKIGDDESLRRLLGRRQCTGCKTIFHI
;
A
#
# COMPACT_ATOMS: atom_id res chain seq x y z
N MET A 1 20.02 20.18 -10.67
CA MET A 1 18.58 20.09 -10.94
C MET A 1 17.88 19.55 -9.72
N PRO A 2 16.80 20.12 -9.25
CA PRO A 2 16.04 19.53 -8.16
C PRO A 2 15.54 18.15 -8.65
N ARG A 3 15.93 17.09 -7.97
CA ARG A 3 15.39 15.75 -8.26
C ARG A 3 13.87 15.85 -8.08
N LYS A 4 13.10 15.64 -9.15
CA LYS A 4 11.64 15.53 -9.05
C LYS A 4 11.36 14.47 -7.99
N ARG A 5 10.72 14.87 -6.91
CA ARG A 5 10.44 14.00 -5.78
C ARG A 5 9.45 12.92 -6.24
N LEU A 6 9.76 11.66 -5.95
CA LEU A 6 8.97 10.52 -6.39
C LEU A 6 7.62 10.51 -5.64
N ARG A 7 6.53 10.68 -6.37
CA ARG A 7 5.18 10.47 -5.88
C ARG A 7 4.55 9.40 -6.74
N ALA A 8 4.71 8.16 -6.31
CA ALA A 8 4.42 7.00 -7.14
C ALA A 8 3.36 6.10 -6.55
N VAL A 9 2.69 5.37 -7.42
CA VAL A 9 1.80 4.26 -7.09
C VAL A 9 2.33 2.99 -7.72
N LEU A 10 2.20 1.88 -6.99
CA LEU A 10 2.69 0.57 -7.40
C LEU A 10 1.51 -0.39 -7.53
N PHE A 11 1.34 -0.95 -8.72
CA PHE A 11 0.30 -1.90 -9.06
C PHE A 11 0.87 -3.28 -9.35
N GLY A 12 0.05 -4.29 -9.19
CA GLY A 12 0.37 -5.65 -9.55
C GLY A 12 -0.46 -6.65 -8.76
N PRO A 13 -0.61 -7.88 -9.26
CA PRO A 13 -1.34 -8.92 -8.55
C PRO A 13 -0.64 -9.34 -7.26
N GLN A 14 -1.36 -10.05 -6.41
CA GLN A 14 -0.75 -10.70 -5.26
C GLN A 14 0.30 -11.72 -5.73
N GLY A 15 1.40 -11.85 -5.00
CA GLY A 15 2.50 -12.71 -5.40
C GLY A 15 3.41 -12.14 -6.49
N SER A 16 3.15 -10.93 -6.99
CA SER A 16 4.00 -10.28 -8.02
C SER A 16 5.34 -9.75 -7.49
N GLY A 17 5.51 -9.70 -6.17
CA GLY A 17 6.68 -9.11 -5.55
C GLY A 17 6.57 -7.59 -5.30
N LYS A 18 5.36 -7.01 -5.42
CA LYS A 18 5.12 -5.58 -5.19
C LYS A 18 5.77 -5.06 -3.91
N GLY A 19 5.50 -5.71 -2.79
CA GLY A 19 6.01 -5.28 -1.49
C GLY A 19 7.53 -5.29 -1.43
N THR A 20 8.18 -6.29 -2.02
CA THR A 20 9.64 -6.41 -2.08
C THR A 20 10.23 -5.33 -2.99
N GLN A 21 9.73 -5.20 -4.20
CA GLN A 21 10.20 -4.20 -5.16
C GLN A 21 9.89 -2.78 -4.68
N GLY A 22 8.71 -2.57 -4.09
CA GLY A 22 8.32 -1.28 -3.53
C GLY A 22 9.27 -0.85 -2.40
N ARG A 23 9.68 -1.76 -1.53
CA ARG A 23 10.64 -1.45 -0.46
C ARG A 23 11.99 -1.06 -1.03
N MET A 24 12.52 -1.82 -1.98
CA MET A 24 13.80 -1.51 -2.64
C MET A 24 13.75 -0.15 -3.33
N LEU A 25 12.66 0.17 -4.03
CA LEU A 25 12.47 1.47 -4.67
C LEU A 25 12.37 2.61 -3.65
N ALA A 26 11.59 2.41 -2.60
CA ALA A 26 11.43 3.40 -1.54
C ALA A 26 12.77 3.73 -0.86
N ASP A 27 13.57 2.70 -0.55
CA ASP A 27 14.91 2.85 0.02
C ASP A 27 15.85 3.57 -0.96
N TYR A 28 15.84 3.18 -2.25
CA TYR A 28 16.70 3.80 -3.25
C TYR A 28 16.40 5.30 -3.46
N PHE A 29 15.12 5.67 -3.44
CA PHE A 29 14.71 7.08 -3.61
C PHE A 29 14.65 7.86 -2.29
N GLY A 30 14.81 7.19 -1.15
CA GLY A 30 14.74 7.82 0.17
C GLY A 30 13.34 8.34 0.50
N VAL A 31 12.29 7.62 0.07
CA VAL A 31 10.89 7.98 0.31
C VAL A 31 10.19 6.90 1.12
N PRO A 32 9.14 7.23 1.90
CA PRO A 32 8.36 6.23 2.61
C PRO A 32 7.57 5.33 1.64
N LEU A 33 7.54 4.04 1.95
CA LEU A 33 6.60 3.09 1.38
C LEU A 33 5.34 3.07 2.25
N ILE A 34 4.18 3.29 1.62
CA ILE A 34 2.89 3.38 2.29
C ILE A 34 2.00 2.27 1.75
N GLY A 35 1.82 1.23 2.54
CA GLY A 35 0.92 0.12 2.24
C GLY A 35 -0.43 0.29 2.92
N SER A 36 -1.53 0.22 2.18
CA SER A 36 -2.88 0.37 2.75
C SER A 36 -3.17 -0.65 3.87
N GLY A 37 -2.70 -1.89 3.72
CA GLY A 37 -2.86 -2.92 4.76
C GLY A 37 -2.08 -2.62 6.04
N GLU A 38 -0.91 -2.01 5.94
CA GLU A 38 -0.11 -1.57 7.10
C GLU A 38 -0.78 -0.41 7.82
N LEU A 39 -1.34 0.54 7.07
CA LEU A 39 -2.11 1.65 7.64
C LEU A 39 -3.32 1.16 8.42
N PHE A 40 -4.07 0.19 7.89
CA PHE A 40 -5.20 -0.38 8.62
C PHE A 40 -4.77 -1.05 9.91
N ARG A 41 -3.70 -1.82 9.89
CA ARG A 41 -3.17 -2.44 11.11
C ARG A 41 -2.74 -1.41 12.15
N ALA A 42 -2.08 -0.34 11.73
CA ALA A 42 -1.67 0.74 12.62
C ALA A 42 -2.89 1.44 13.25
N GLU A 43 -3.90 1.83 12.45
CA GLU A 43 -5.13 2.45 12.96
C GLU A 43 -5.87 1.56 13.96
N ILE A 44 -5.92 0.24 13.71
CA ILE A 44 -6.54 -0.74 14.62
C ILE A 44 -5.73 -0.84 15.92
N GLN A 45 -4.42 -0.92 15.82
CA GLN A 45 -3.53 -1.04 16.99
C GLN A 45 -3.59 0.19 17.87
N GLU A 46 -3.63 1.38 17.28
CA GLU A 46 -3.74 2.66 17.97
C GLU A 46 -5.17 2.95 18.48
N LYS A 47 -6.13 2.09 18.16
CA LYS A 47 -7.55 2.19 18.56
C LYS A 47 -8.19 3.54 18.19
N THR A 48 -7.77 4.11 17.07
CA THR A 48 -8.35 5.36 16.56
C THR A 48 -9.81 5.17 16.17
N ALA A 49 -10.55 6.27 15.95
CA ALA A 49 -11.93 6.20 15.46
C ALA A 49 -11.99 5.47 14.10
N LEU A 50 -11.08 5.77 13.19
CA LEU A 50 -10.94 5.08 11.89
C LEU A 50 -10.58 3.60 12.10
N GLY A 51 -9.67 3.29 13.02
CA GLY A 51 -9.26 1.92 13.32
C GLY A 51 -10.38 1.06 13.87
N LYS A 52 -11.26 1.61 14.70
CA LYS A 52 -12.47 0.91 15.18
C LYS A 52 -13.43 0.57 14.04
N LEU A 53 -13.63 1.51 13.11
CA LEU A 53 -14.45 1.28 11.91
C LEU A 53 -13.82 0.21 11.01
N VAL A 54 -12.54 0.34 10.66
CA VAL A 54 -11.80 -0.66 9.85
C VAL A 54 -11.88 -2.04 10.48
N LYS A 55 -11.66 -2.15 11.80
CA LYS A 55 -11.73 -3.41 12.53
C LYS A 55 -13.11 -4.08 12.42
N SER A 56 -14.19 -3.31 12.41
CA SER A 56 -15.54 -3.85 12.28
C SER A 56 -15.79 -4.52 10.93
N TYR A 57 -15.17 -4.03 9.85
CA TYR A 57 -15.26 -4.65 8.52
C TYR A 57 -14.32 -5.86 8.41
N VAL A 58 -13.06 -5.71 8.79
CA VAL A 58 -12.06 -6.77 8.72
C VAL A 58 -12.46 -7.96 9.59
N GLY A 59 -12.98 -7.73 10.80
CA GLY A 59 -13.43 -8.78 11.72
C GLY A 59 -14.61 -9.62 11.21
N ARG A 60 -15.38 -9.09 10.25
CA ARG A 60 -16.48 -9.78 9.58
C ARG A 60 -16.07 -10.40 8.24
N GLY A 61 -14.81 -10.25 7.83
CA GLY A 61 -14.33 -10.64 6.49
C GLY A 61 -14.94 -9.79 5.36
N ALA A 62 -15.48 -8.61 5.69
CA ALA A 62 -16.07 -7.70 4.72
C ALA A 62 -15.02 -6.76 4.12
N LEU A 63 -15.28 -6.31 2.88
CA LEU A 63 -14.48 -5.28 2.26
C LEU A 63 -14.63 -3.95 3.01
N VAL A 64 -13.52 -3.27 3.22
CA VAL A 64 -13.52 -1.91 3.80
C VAL A 64 -14.04 -0.94 2.73
N PRO A 65 -15.06 -0.12 3.02
CA PRO A 65 -15.59 0.85 2.07
C PRO A 65 -14.53 1.84 1.57
N ASP A 66 -14.64 2.28 0.32
CA ASP A 66 -13.66 3.17 -0.32
C ASP A 66 -13.49 4.49 0.42
N GLU A 67 -14.57 5.06 0.96
CA GLU A 67 -14.51 6.29 1.77
C GLU A 67 -13.61 6.13 2.98
N LEU A 68 -13.67 4.97 3.63
CA LEU A 68 -12.85 4.67 4.80
C LEU A 68 -11.39 4.40 4.42
N VAL A 69 -11.16 3.69 3.30
CA VAL A 69 -9.82 3.50 2.73
C VAL A 69 -9.20 4.85 2.40
N ASN A 70 -9.94 5.71 1.69
CA ASN A 70 -9.52 7.06 1.33
C ASN A 70 -9.16 7.90 2.56
N ALA A 71 -10.01 7.86 3.61
CA ALA A 71 -9.78 8.61 4.84
C ALA A 71 -8.47 8.21 5.53
N VAL A 72 -8.19 6.89 5.62
CA VAL A 72 -6.97 6.37 6.24
C VAL A 72 -5.73 6.78 5.46
N VAL A 73 -5.75 6.63 4.12
CA VAL A 73 -4.63 7.00 3.26
C VAL A 73 -4.39 8.52 3.29
N GLN A 74 -5.44 9.32 3.20
CA GLN A 74 -5.34 10.78 3.24
C GLN A 74 -4.81 11.28 4.58
N LYS A 75 -5.20 10.66 5.69
CA LYS A 75 -4.64 10.97 7.02
C LYS A 75 -3.13 10.78 7.03
N GLN A 76 -2.65 9.65 6.48
CA GLN A 76 -1.22 9.37 6.39
C GLN A 76 -0.50 10.35 5.46
N LEU A 77 -1.07 10.66 4.30
CA LEU A 77 -0.49 11.63 3.37
C LEU A 77 -0.37 13.03 3.98
N LYS A 78 -1.31 13.43 4.82
CA LYS A 78 -1.22 14.70 5.57
C LYS A 78 -0.15 14.67 6.67
N ALA A 79 0.10 13.50 7.26
CA ALA A 79 1.08 13.35 8.33
C ALA A 79 2.54 13.33 7.81
N ILE A 80 2.74 12.91 6.57
CA ILE A 80 4.05 12.93 5.93
C ILE A 80 4.27 14.24 5.16
N ALA A 81 5.54 14.62 4.98
CA ALA A 81 5.89 15.73 4.09
C ALA A 81 5.75 15.27 2.63
N VAL A 82 4.54 15.38 2.06
CA VAL A 82 4.19 14.92 0.69
C VAL A 82 5.18 15.44 -0.34
N ASP A 83 5.74 16.62 -0.06
CA ASP A 83 6.78 17.23 -0.89
C ASP A 83 8.11 16.46 -0.89
N ARG A 84 8.34 15.60 0.07
CA ARG A 84 9.51 14.72 0.09
C ARG A 84 9.36 13.51 -0.81
N GLY A 85 8.13 13.23 -1.24
CA GLY A 85 7.79 12.08 -2.05
C GLY A 85 7.32 10.88 -1.22
N PHE A 86 6.76 9.90 -1.90
CA PHE A 86 6.26 8.65 -1.32
C PHE A 86 6.04 7.60 -2.41
N LEU A 87 5.89 6.35 -1.99
CA LEU A 87 5.46 5.24 -2.84
C LEU A 87 4.25 4.56 -2.17
N LEU A 88 3.12 4.54 -2.88
CA LEU A 88 1.91 3.84 -2.43
C LEU A 88 1.89 2.40 -2.96
N ASP A 89 1.62 1.44 -2.09
CA ASP A 89 1.39 0.04 -2.45
C ASP A 89 -0.01 -0.41 -2.02
N GLY A 90 -0.77 -0.96 -2.97
CA GLY A 90 -2.12 -1.45 -2.73
C GLY A 90 -3.20 -0.37 -2.65
N TYR A 91 -2.91 0.85 -3.09
CA TYR A 91 -3.83 1.97 -3.23
C TYR A 91 -3.32 2.92 -4.32
N PRO A 92 -4.17 3.45 -5.21
CA PRO A 92 -5.60 3.16 -5.36
C PRO A 92 -5.85 1.77 -5.99
N ARG A 93 -7.04 1.19 -5.78
CA ARG A 93 -7.44 -0.11 -6.35
C ARG A 93 -8.55 0.00 -7.40
N ASN A 94 -9.21 1.14 -7.46
CA ASN A 94 -10.28 1.45 -8.41
C ASN A 94 -10.24 2.93 -8.80
N VAL A 95 -11.13 3.32 -9.69
CA VAL A 95 -11.19 4.68 -10.25
C VAL A 95 -11.59 5.69 -9.18
N GLU A 96 -12.56 5.37 -8.32
CA GLU A 96 -13.04 6.25 -7.26
C GLU A 96 -11.92 6.61 -6.27
N GLN A 97 -11.12 5.61 -5.89
CA GLN A 97 -9.93 5.83 -5.04
C GLN A 97 -8.88 6.68 -5.76
N ALA A 98 -8.67 6.45 -7.07
CA ALA A 98 -7.71 7.22 -7.86
C ALA A 98 -8.14 8.69 -7.98
N GLU A 99 -9.40 8.95 -8.23
CA GLU A 99 -9.96 10.32 -8.28
C GLU A 99 -9.88 11.02 -6.92
N SER A 100 -10.13 10.27 -5.83
CA SER A 100 -9.97 10.79 -4.47
C SER A 100 -8.52 11.15 -4.17
N LEU A 101 -7.57 10.33 -4.58
CA LEU A 101 -6.14 10.60 -4.43
C LEU A 101 -5.71 11.83 -5.24
N ASP A 102 -6.18 11.95 -6.48
CA ASP A 102 -5.80 13.05 -7.38
C ASP A 102 -6.26 14.44 -6.89
N LYS A 103 -7.31 14.48 -6.08
CA LYS A 103 -7.77 15.71 -5.40
C LYS A 103 -6.81 16.16 -4.29
N VAL A 104 -6.05 15.24 -3.72
CA VAL A 104 -5.17 15.50 -2.57
C VAL A 104 -3.73 15.73 -3.01
N VAL A 105 -3.25 14.92 -3.95
CA VAL A 105 -1.85 14.96 -4.41
C VAL A 105 -1.72 14.48 -5.85
N LYS A 106 -0.88 15.14 -6.62
CA LYS A 106 -0.59 14.71 -8.00
C LYS A 106 0.50 13.64 -8.00
N ILE A 107 0.16 12.48 -8.54
CA ILE A 107 1.07 11.37 -8.78
C ILE A 107 1.90 11.68 -10.03
N ASN A 108 3.18 11.40 -9.98
CA ASN A 108 4.08 11.63 -11.14
C ASN A 108 4.62 10.33 -11.76
N LEU A 109 4.34 9.17 -11.14
CA LEU A 109 4.74 7.88 -11.67
C LEU A 109 3.76 6.79 -11.25
N ALA A 110 3.32 5.98 -12.20
CA ALA A 110 2.56 4.76 -11.95
C ALA A 110 3.38 3.57 -12.47
N LEU A 111 3.68 2.62 -11.60
CA LEU A 111 4.44 1.42 -11.92
C LEU A 111 3.55 0.19 -11.80
N GLN A 112 3.56 -0.64 -12.83
CA GLN A 112 2.85 -1.91 -12.82
C GLN A 112 3.84 -3.07 -12.92
N ILE A 113 3.79 -3.98 -11.95
CA ILE A 113 4.49 -5.26 -12.01
C ILE A 113 3.52 -6.27 -12.62
N LYS A 114 3.92 -6.86 -13.74
CA LYS A 114 3.15 -7.90 -14.43
C LYS A 114 3.83 -9.24 -14.23
N ILE A 115 3.02 -10.23 -13.86
CA ILE A 115 3.40 -11.66 -13.87
C ILE A 115 2.23 -12.47 -14.40
N GLY A 116 2.51 -13.66 -14.93
CA GLY A 116 1.45 -14.60 -15.34
C GLY A 116 0.70 -15.17 -14.12
N ASP A 117 -0.54 -15.58 -14.34
CA ASP A 117 -1.40 -16.11 -13.27
C ASP A 117 -0.82 -17.36 -12.64
N ASP A 118 -0.25 -18.28 -13.44
CA ASP A 118 0.39 -19.50 -12.96
C ASP A 118 1.57 -19.19 -12.03
N GLU A 119 2.41 -18.23 -12.40
CA GLU A 119 3.54 -17.80 -11.57
C GLU A 119 3.06 -17.10 -10.30
N SER A 120 2.02 -16.28 -10.40
CA SER A 120 1.38 -15.65 -9.25
C SER A 120 0.89 -16.71 -8.26
N LEU A 121 0.16 -17.70 -8.76
CA LEU A 121 -0.38 -18.80 -7.96
C LEU A 121 0.76 -19.62 -7.33
N ARG A 122 1.78 -19.99 -8.10
CA ARG A 122 2.95 -20.71 -7.60
C ARG A 122 3.62 -19.98 -6.44
N ARG A 123 3.83 -18.66 -6.59
CA ARG A 123 4.45 -17.84 -5.55
C ARG A 123 3.58 -17.71 -4.30
N LEU A 124 2.26 -17.59 -4.46
CA LEU A 124 1.34 -17.53 -3.33
C LEU A 124 1.27 -18.84 -2.55
N LEU A 125 1.23 -19.97 -3.24
CA LEU A 125 1.19 -21.28 -2.61
C LEU A 125 2.49 -21.61 -1.85
N GLY A 126 3.64 -21.18 -2.39
CA GLY A 126 4.95 -21.36 -1.75
C GLY A 126 5.29 -20.33 -0.66
N ARG A 127 4.48 -19.28 -0.53
CA ARG A 127 4.77 -18.19 0.39
C ARG A 127 4.64 -18.60 1.84
N ARG A 128 5.66 -18.30 2.62
CA ARG A 128 5.66 -18.48 4.08
C ARG A 128 6.09 -17.18 4.75
N GLN A 129 5.58 -16.95 5.94
CA GLN A 129 5.98 -15.79 6.74
C GLN A 129 6.46 -16.28 8.10
N CYS A 130 7.62 -15.81 8.50
CA CYS A 130 8.12 -16.06 9.86
C CYS A 130 7.18 -15.45 10.89
N THR A 131 6.78 -16.23 11.89
CA THR A 131 5.91 -15.74 12.97
C THR A 131 6.60 -14.74 13.88
N GLY A 132 7.93 -14.83 14.02
CA GLY A 132 8.74 -13.93 14.82
C GLY A 132 9.07 -12.62 14.10
N CYS A 133 9.91 -12.69 13.07
CA CYS A 133 10.44 -11.47 12.41
C CYS A 133 9.61 -10.98 11.21
N LYS A 134 8.52 -11.68 10.85
CA LYS A 134 7.63 -11.37 9.72
C LYS A 134 8.29 -11.41 8.33
N THR A 135 9.54 -11.85 8.24
CA THR A 135 10.21 -12.04 6.96
C THR A 135 9.46 -13.06 6.10
N ILE A 136 9.37 -12.77 4.80
CA ILE A 136 8.70 -13.62 3.82
C ILE A 136 9.72 -14.55 3.18
N PHE A 137 9.39 -15.83 3.11
CA PHE A 137 10.14 -16.88 2.44
C PHE A 137 9.27 -17.56 1.40
N HIS A 138 9.91 -18.28 0.51
CA HIS A 138 9.28 -19.14 -0.49
C HIS A 138 9.87 -20.55 -0.40
N ILE A 139 9.02 -21.57 -0.39
CA ILE A 139 9.39 -23.00 -0.42
C ILE A 139 9.12 -23.59 -1.79
#